data_808856db6faa662e0ce119f5ae7ab955
#
_entry.id   808856db6faa662e0ce119f5ae7ab955
#
_cell.length_a   1.000
_cell.length_b   1.000
_cell.length_c   1.000
_cell.angle_alpha   90.00
_cell.angle_beta   90.00
_cell.angle_gamma   90.00
#
_symmetry.space_group_name_H-M   'P 1'
#
loop_
_entity.id
_entity.type
_entity.pdbx_description
1 polymer ?
#
loop_
_entity_poly.entity_id
_entity_poly.type
_entity_poly.pdbx_seq_one_letter_code
_entity_poly.pdbx_strand_id
1 'polypeptide(L)'
;MAHVKTNRFSGNRAVRTLGAFTLGAAMTVGGLSFASAGDVQPTPNEVQALGYNTLIFQDEFTGNELDTSKWGYEYSCFDPKTRSQAQYTDSKENASVSGGNLHLTAKYEPTRQKYDSRSHSMVTVDRECTRTVNGHSETYKAPFTSAMVQTRDNKGIKYAAYGDFYAEARIKLPNAVASWPAFWMTGIAPASFPAHGEIDVVEAKGWDPNFLQANVHTPRVGNP
;
A
#
# COMPACT_ATOMS: atom_id res chain seq x y z
N MET A 1 6.43 0.09 10.47
CA MET A 1 7.16 -1.20 10.47
C MET A 1 6.58 -2.10 9.41
N ALA A 2 7.38 -2.57 8.49
CA ALA A 2 6.97 -3.51 7.45
C ALA A 2 8.08 -4.57 7.26
N HIS A 3 7.73 -5.83 7.36
CA HIS A 3 8.67 -6.94 7.27
C HIS A 3 8.19 -7.99 6.27
N VAL A 4 9.12 -8.58 5.53
CA VAL A 4 8.86 -9.73 4.66
C VAL A 4 9.93 -10.78 4.87
N LYS A 5 9.54 -12.02 5.08
CA LYS A 5 10.45 -13.16 5.28
C LYS A 5 10.15 -14.28 4.30
N THR A 6 11.19 -15.00 3.89
CA THR A 6 11.06 -16.20 3.03
C THR A 6 11.53 -17.45 3.73
N ASN A 7 11.06 -18.58 3.22
CA ASN A 7 11.58 -19.89 3.53
C ASN A 7 12.46 -20.37 2.37
N ARG A 8 13.74 -20.72 2.63
CA ARG A 8 14.60 -21.37 1.65
C ARG A 8 14.45 -22.87 1.78
N PHE A 9 13.69 -23.49 0.89
CA PHE A 9 13.71 -24.93 0.74
C PHE A 9 14.89 -25.34 -0.14
N SER A 10 15.81 -26.11 0.43
CA SER A 10 16.75 -26.95 -0.30
C SER A 10 16.18 -28.38 -0.30
N GLY A 11 15.57 -28.81 -1.40
CA GLY A 11 15.16 -30.19 -1.56
C GLY A 11 13.81 -30.35 -2.28
N ASN A 12 13.85 -31.09 -3.39
CA ASN A 12 12.68 -31.53 -4.16
C ASN A 12 11.65 -32.23 -3.29
N ARG A 13 10.53 -31.61 -3.02
CA ARG A 13 9.28 -32.29 -2.63
C ARG A 13 8.05 -31.52 -3.09
N ALA A 14 7.08 -32.30 -3.55
CA ALA A 14 5.82 -31.91 -4.13
C ALA A 14 5.05 -30.88 -3.29
N VAL A 15 4.52 -29.87 -3.97
CA VAL A 15 3.61 -28.84 -3.49
C VAL A 15 2.37 -29.49 -2.90
N ARG A 16 2.14 -29.31 -1.60
CA ARG A 16 0.81 -29.40 -1.01
C ARG A 16 0.44 -28.01 -0.56
N THR A 17 -0.48 -27.42 -1.27
CA THR A 17 -1.10 -26.15 -0.94
C THR A 17 -1.97 -26.34 0.31
N LEU A 18 -1.54 -25.81 1.43
CA LEU A 18 -2.38 -25.56 2.59
C LEU A 18 -2.17 -24.10 2.98
N GLY A 19 -3.01 -23.24 2.45
CA GLY A 19 -3.14 -21.88 2.92
C GLY A 19 -3.88 -21.87 4.26
N ALA A 20 -3.16 -21.74 5.35
CA ALA A 20 -3.75 -21.39 6.62
C ALA A 20 -3.44 -19.92 6.91
N PHE A 21 -4.40 -19.05 6.65
CA PHE A 21 -4.37 -17.67 7.13
C PHE A 21 -4.93 -17.63 8.54
N THR A 22 -4.08 -17.50 9.54
CA THR A 22 -4.53 -17.12 10.88
C THR A 22 -4.29 -15.64 11.07
N LEU A 23 -5.35 -14.84 11.00
CA LEU A 23 -5.36 -13.45 11.47
C LEU A 23 -5.32 -13.48 13.00
N GLY A 24 -4.16 -13.36 13.58
CA GLY A 24 -3.99 -13.15 15.01
C GLY A 24 -4.16 -11.66 15.36
N ALA A 25 -5.40 -11.18 15.48
CA ALA A 25 -5.66 -9.89 16.10
C ALA A 25 -5.73 -10.07 17.61
N ALA A 26 -4.63 -9.87 18.30
CA ALA A 26 -4.65 -9.70 19.75
C ALA A 26 -5.04 -8.24 20.08
N MET A 27 -6.32 -8.01 20.37
CA MET A 27 -6.77 -6.78 21.04
C MET A 27 -6.48 -6.91 22.54
N THR A 28 -5.42 -6.27 23.01
CA THR A 28 -5.29 -5.96 24.44
C THR A 28 -5.67 -4.50 24.63
N VAL A 29 -6.83 -4.28 25.27
CA VAL A 29 -7.20 -3.00 25.85
C VAL A 29 -6.39 -2.85 27.13
N GLY A 30 -5.37 -2.01 27.09
CA GLY A 30 -4.60 -1.68 28.30
C GLY A 30 -3.36 -0.87 27.96
N GLY A 31 -3.37 0.42 28.34
CA GLY A 31 -2.20 1.28 28.50
C GLY A 31 -1.45 1.62 27.20
N LEU A 32 -1.60 2.86 26.73
CA LEU A 32 -0.81 3.42 25.64
C LEU A 32 0.67 3.55 26.07
N SER A 33 1.44 2.48 25.93
CA SER A 33 2.89 2.58 25.87
C SER A 33 3.25 2.75 24.40
N PHE A 34 3.65 3.94 24.00
CA PHE A 34 4.28 4.16 22.71
C PHE A 34 5.63 3.43 22.74
N ALA A 35 5.75 2.31 22.03
CA ALA A 35 7.03 1.67 21.85
C ALA A 35 7.97 2.65 21.14
N SER A 36 9.14 2.88 21.72
CA SER A 36 10.23 3.66 21.14
C SER A 36 10.61 3.08 19.77
N ALA A 37 10.86 3.96 18.80
CA ALA A 37 11.41 3.58 17.51
C ALA A 37 12.74 2.85 17.72
N GLY A 38 12.79 1.57 17.40
CA GLY A 38 14.01 0.78 17.52
C GLY A 38 13.82 -0.70 17.90
N ASP A 39 12.68 -1.06 18.46
CA ASP A 39 12.43 -2.47 18.79
C ASP A 39 11.92 -3.23 17.55
N VAL A 40 12.87 -3.87 16.85
CA VAL A 40 12.52 -4.91 15.86
C VAL A 40 11.72 -5.98 16.61
N GLN A 41 10.43 -6.06 16.35
CA GLN A 41 9.61 -7.10 16.96
C GLN A 41 10.10 -8.46 16.44
N PRO A 42 10.41 -9.41 17.32
CA PRO A 42 10.81 -10.73 16.88
C PRO A 42 9.68 -11.37 16.07
N THR A 43 10.04 -12.10 15.04
CA THR A 43 9.06 -12.90 14.30
C THR A 43 8.35 -13.82 15.28
N PRO A 44 7.00 -13.87 15.27
CA PRO A 44 6.26 -14.77 16.13
C PRO A 44 6.77 -16.22 16.03
N ASN A 45 6.84 -16.92 17.15
CA ASN A 45 7.36 -18.30 17.18
C ASN A 45 6.62 -19.23 16.20
N GLU A 46 5.33 -18.99 15.99
CA GLU A 46 4.49 -19.74 15.05
C GLU A 46 4.98 -19.57 13.61
N VAL A 47 5.39 -18.34 13.25
CA VAL A 47 5.90 -18.04 11.90
C VAL A 47 7.28 -18.66 11.70
N GLN A 48 8.12 -18.64 12.73
CA GLN A 48 9.41 -19.34 12.70
C GLN A 48 9.25 -20.85 12.60
N ALA A 49 8.27 -21.43 13.31
CA ALA A 49 7.94 -22.85 13.25
C ALA A 49 7.47 -23.29 11.86
N LEU A 50 6.89 -22.36 11.07
CA LEU A 50 6.54 -22.58 9.66
C LEU A 50 7.76 -22.46 8.72
N GLY A 51 8.94 -22.15 9.24
CA GLY A 51 10.18 -22.09 8.48
C GLY A 51 10.52 -20.72 7.88
N TYR A 52 9.75 -19.66 8.18
CA TYR A 52 10.03 -18.29 7.69
C TYR A 52 11.10 -17.62 8.57
N ASN A 53 12.35 -18.03 8.41
CA ASN A 53 13.47 -17.63 9.28
C ASN A 53 14.41 -16.58 8.64
N THR A 54 14.27 -16.34 7.34
CA THR A 54 15.14 -15.41 6.64
C THR A 54 14.43 -14.08 6.41
N LEU A 55 14.90 -13.02 7.06
CA LEU A 55 14.41 -11.67 6.80
C LEU A 55 14.95 -11.21 5.43
N ILE A 56 14.06 -10.82 4.54
CA ILE A 56 14.40 -10.41 3.18
C ILE A 56 14.07 -8.95 2.89
N PHE A 57 13.19 -8.34 3.67
CA PHE A 57 12.83 -6.94 3.57
C PHE A 57 12.34 -6.43 4.92
N GLN A 58 12.78 -5.25 5.31
CA GLN A 58 12.24 -4.54 6.46
C GLN A 58 12.39 -3.03 6.30
N ASP A 59 11.49 -2.29 6.92
CA ASP A 59 11.65 -0.86 7.15
C ASP A 59 10.96 -0.47 8.46
N GLU A 60 11.74 0.11 9.37
CA GLU A 60 11.30 0.60 10.67
C GLU A 60 11.00 2.11 10.64
N PHE A 61 11.19 2.74 9.49
CA PHE A 61 10.97 4.17 9.28
C PHE A 61 11.67 5.06 10.31
N THR A 62 12.89 4.70 10.70
CA THR A 62 13.67 5.40 11.76
C THR A 62 14.27 6.72 11.31
N GLY A 63 14.26 7.01 10.01
CA GLY A 63 14.75 8.27 9.42
C GLY A 63 13.76 9.43 9.55
N ASN A 64 14.06 10.49 8.82
CA ASN A 64 13.23 11.67 8.67
C ASN A 64 12.59 11.76 7.26
N GLU A 65 12.96 10.85 6.37
CA GLU A 65 12.50 10.77 4.99
C GLU A 65 12.29 9.32 4.60
N LEU A 66 11.45 9.10 3.58
CA LEU A 66 11.25 7.78 3.02
C LEU A 66 12.55 7.27 2.40
N ASP A 67 12.95 6.05 2.74
CA ASP A 67 14.11 5.40 2.10
C ASP A 67 13.78 5.07 0.64
N THR A 68 14.20 5.95 -0.25
CA THR A 68 13.93 5.79 -1.69
C THR A 68 14.73 4.68 -2.35
N SER A 69 15.64 4.01 -1.65
CA SER A 69 16.26 2.77 -2.11
C SER A 69 15.29 1.58 -2.00
N LYS A 70 14.34 1.63 -1.07
CA LYS A 70 13.33 0.60 -0.81
C LYS A 70 11.97 0.94 -1.41
N TRP A 71 11.59 2.21 -1.38
CA TRP A 71 10.25 2.69 -1.70
C TRP A 71 10.25 3.66 -2.87
N GLY A 72 9.17 3.69 -3.60
CA GLY A 72 8.83 4.73 -4.55
C GLY A 72 7.43 5.26 -4.27
N TYR A 73 7.14 6.44 -4.82
CA TYR A 73 5.82 7.05 -4.76
C TYR A 73 5.00 6.70 -6.00
N GLU A 74 3.71 6.57 -5.83
CA GLU A 74 2.74 6.58 -6.91
C GLU A 74 2.27 8.03 -7.17
N TYR A 75 2.07 8.40 -8.44
CA TYR A 75 1.71 9.74 -8.89
C TYR A 75 0.47 9.72 -9.78
N SER A 76 -0.46 8.85 -9.52
CA SER A 76 -1.66 8.72 -10.34
C SER A 76 -2.91 9.18 -9.61
N CYS A 77 -3.98 9.35 -10.36
CA CYS A 77 -5.32 9.29 -9.83
C CYS A 77 -5.69 7.84 -9.63
N PHE A 78 -5.85 7.43 -8.38
CA PHE A 78 -6.15 6.04 -8.04
C PHE A 78 -7.48 5.62 -8.64
N ASP A 79 -7.49 4.46 -9.26
CA ASP A 79 -8.64 3.82 -9.87
C ASP A 79 -9.64 4.80 -10.53
N PRO A 80 -9.26 5.37 -11.69
CA PRO A 80 -10.15 6.29 -12.39
C PRO A 80 -11.49 5.66 -12.79
N LYS A 81 -11.60 4.34 -12.83
CA LYS A 81 -12.86 3.64 -13.17
C LYS A 81 -13.94 3.84 -12.10
N THR A 82 -13.54 3.84 -10.83
CA THR A 82 -14.44 4.08 -9.70
C THR A 82 -14.64 5.57 -9.39
N ARG A 83 -13.97 6.48 -10.14
CA ARG A 83 -13.94 7.91 -9.86
C ARG A 83 -13.41 8.21 -8.46
N SER A 84 -12.34 7.54 -8.05
CA SER A 84 -11.65 7.90 -6.83
C SER A 84 -11.32 9.38 -6.82
N GLN A 85 -11.67 10.07 -5.76
CA GLN A 85 -11.53 11.52 -5.65
C GLN A 85 -10.15 11.93 -5.12
N ALA A 86 -9.18 11.03 -5.09
CA ALA A 86 -7.85 11.29 -4.59
C ALA A 86 -6.80 11.23 -5.70
N GLN A 87 -5.88 12.17 -5.66
CA GLN A 87 -4.66 12.17 -6.43
C GLN A 87 -3.47 11.86 -5.51
N TYR A 88 -2.64 10.89 -5.88
CA TYR A 88 -1.43 10.58 -5.12
C TYR A 88 -0.30 11.55 -5.42
N THR A 89 0.42 11.93 -4.38
CA THR A 89 1.55 12.86 -4.44
C THR A 89 2.70 12.38 -3.54
N ASP A 90 3.89 12.92 -3.76
CA ASP A 90 5.07 12.79 -2.89
C ASP A 90 5.22 13.96 -1.92
N SER A 91 4.22 14.82 -1.81
CA SER A 91 4.24 15.92 -0.86
C SER A 91 4.48 15.41 0.55
N LYS A 92 5.37 16.06 1.31
CA LYS A 92 5.62 15.75 2.73
C LYS A 92 4.36 15.88 3.60
N GLU A 93 3.36 16.57 3.11
CA GLU A 93 2.05 16.68 3.77
C GLU A 93 1.17 15.43 3.54
N ASN A 94 1.42 14.68 2.47
CA ASN A 94 0.72 13.42 2.19
C ASN A 94 1.55 12.19 2.60
N ALA A 95 2.89 12.25 2.47
CA ALA A 95 3.77 11.16 2.86
C ALA A 95 4.98 11.69 3.62
N SER A 96 5.13 11.31 4.88
CA SER A 96 6.25 11.72 5.72
C SER A 96 6.72 10.58 6.62
N VAL A 97 7.98 10.66 7.05
CA VAL A 97 8.56 9.72 8.01
C VAL A 97 8.98 10.50 9.24
N SER A 98 8.49 10.08 10.39
CA SER A 98 8.88 10.67 11.69
C SER A 98 8.55 9.74 12.83
N GLY A 99 9.33 9.79 13.92
CA GLY A 99 9.08 9.03 15.13
C GLY A 99 9.01 7.51 14.91
N GLY A 100 9.75 6.96 13.94
CA GLY A 100 9.72 5.54 13.60
C GLY A 100 8.45 5.11 12.86
N ASN A 101 7.77 6.04 12.18
CA ASN A 101 6.55 5.75 11.46
C ASN A 101 6.56 6.38 10.06
N LEU A 102 5.98 5.69 9.11
CA LEU A 102 5.52 6.26 7.86
C LEU A 102 4.10 6.78 8.06
N HIS A 103 3.88 8.04 7.72
CA HIS A 103 2.58 8.70 7.75
C HIS A 103 2.08 8.90 6.33
N LEU A 104 0.95 8.28 5.99
CA LEU A 104 0.23 8.49 4.75
C LEU A 104 -1.06 9.23 5.06
N THR A 105 -1.19 10.45 4.57
CA THR A 105 -2.25 11.39 4.96
C THR A 105 -3.08 11.80 3.75
N ALA A 106 -4.38 11.58 3.82
CA ALA A 106 -5.32 12.15 2.88
C ALA A 106 -5.72 13.57 3.33
N LYS A 107 -5.75 14.52 2.40
CA LYS A 107 -6.06 15.93 2.65
C LYS A 107 -7.10 16.42 1.66
N TYR A 108 -8.00 17.29 2.14
CA TYR A 108 -8.91 18.02 1.28
C TYR A 108 -8.19 19.25 0.71
N GLU A 109 -7.86 19.19 -0.56
CA GLU A 109 -7.14 20.22 -1.33
C GLU A 109 -7.78 20.36 -2.70
N PRO A 110 -8.93 21.02 -2.80
CA PRO A 110 -9.74 21.03 -4.02
C PRO A 110 -9.09 21.78 -5.18
N THR A 111 -8.08 22.60 -4.90
CA THR A 111 -7.38 23.39 -5.90
C THR A 111 -5.88 23.15 -5.87
N ARG A 112 -5.20 23.54 -6.95
CA ARG A 112 -3.75 23.54 -7.06
C ARG A 112 -3.25 24.76 -7.84
N GLN A 113 -2.00 25.11 -7.66
CA GLN A 113 -1.33 26.08 -8.50
C GLN A 113 -0.90 25.44 -9.82
N LYS A 114 -1.15 26.13 -10.93
CA LYS A 114 -0.73 25.72 -12.27
C LYS A 114 -0.15 26.93 -12.99
N TYR A 115 0.98 26.74 -13.67
CA TYR A 115 1.52 27.81 -14.51
C TYR A 115 0.66 27.95 -15.77
N ASP A 116 0.20 29.17 -16.02
CA ASP A 116 -0.50 29.55 -17.26
C ASP A 116 0.47 30.27 -18.19
N SER A 117 0.78 29.64 -19.30
CA SER A 117 1.71 30.19 -20.30
C SER A 117 1.18 31.42 -21.03
N ARG A 118 -0.12 31.66 -21.02
CA ARG A 118 -0.73 32.84 -21.67
C ARG A 118 -0.59 34.07 -20.80
N SER A 119 -0.83 33.96 -19.52
CA SER A 119 -0.69 35.05 -18.54
C SER A 119 0.72 35.15 -17.96
N HIS A 120 1.61 34.19 -18.26
CA HIS A 120 2.94 34.03 -17.66
C HIS A 120 2.93 34.07 -16.13
N SER A 121 1.92 33.52 -15.51
CA SER A 121 1.72 33.53 -14.06
C SER A 121 1.19 32.20 -13.51
N MET A 122 1.29 32.04 -12.19
CA MET A 122 0.63 30.94 -11.50
C MET A 122 -0.84 31.28 -11.29
N VAL A 123 -1.71 30.35 -11.68
CA VAL A 123 -3.16 30.45 -11.51
C VAL A 123 -3.68 29.33 -10.65
N THR A 124 -4.70 29.60 -9.88
CA THR A 124 -5.40 28.57 -9.09
C THR A 124 -6.42 27.87 -9.97
N VAL A 125 -6.32 26.54 -10.07
CA VAL A 125 -7.24 25.70 -10.82
C VAL A 125 -7.79 24.58 -9.94
N ASP A 126 -8.96 24.06 -10.28
CA ASP A 126 -9.51 22.88 -9.63
C ASP A 126 -8.54 21.70 -9.78
N ARG A 127 -8.51 20.84 -8.77
CA ARG A 127 -7.81 19.57 -8.85
C ARG A 127 -8.72 18.55 -9.53
N GLU A 128 -8.20 17.95 -10.58
CA GLU A 128 -8.95 17.07 -11.46
C GLU A 128 -8.16 15.81 -11.80
N CYS A 129 -8.90 14.75 -12.04
CA CYS A 129 -8.41 13.49 -12.59
C CYS A 129 -9.08 13.21 -13.94
N THR A 130 -8.39 12.47 -14.79
CA THR A 130 -8.90 12.06 -16.10
C THR A 130 -8.96 10.54 -16.18
N ARG A 131 -10.04 10.01 -16.73
CA ARG A 131 -10.21 8.59 -17.02
C ARG A 131 -10.59 8.39 -18.48
N THR A 132 -10.33 7.20 -19.01
CA THR A 132 -10.79 6.81 -20.33
C THR A 132 -11.96 5.82 -20.19
N VAL A 133 -13.09 6.17 -20.79
CA VAL A 133 -14.30 5.34 -20.82
C VAL A 133 -14.68 5.15 -22.27
N ASN A 134 -14.75 3.90 -22.73
CA ASN A 134 -15.11 3.57 -24.12
C ASN A 134 -14.31 4.36 -25.17
N GLY A 135 -13.01 4.57 -24.91
CA GLY A 135 -12.11 5.33 -25.80
C GLY A 135 -12.22 6.86 -25.66
N HIS A 136 -13.10 7.38 -24.82
CA HIS A 136 -13.26 8.83 -24.58
C HIS A 136 -12.65 9.23 -23.24
N SER A 137 -11.93 10.36 -23.22
CA SER A 137 -11.42 10.94 -22.00
C SER A 137 -12.51 11.71 -21.27
N GLU A 138 -12.71 11.41 -20.01
CA GLU A 138 -13.60 12.11 -19.08
C GLU A 138 -12.80 12.69 -17.93
N THR A 139 -12.91 14.00 -17.69
CA THR A 139 -12.29 14.67 -16.57
C THR A 139 -13.31 14.87 -15.46
N TYR A 140 -12.89 14.63 -14.21
CA TYR A 140 -13.73 14.77 -13.04
C TYR A 140 -12.96 15.38 -11.87
N LYS A 141 -13.67 16.03 -10.95
CA LYS A 141 -13.06 16.66 -9.77
C LYS A 141 -12.49 15.60 -8.83
N ALA A 142 -11.25 15.84 -8.38
CA ALA A 142 -10.54 15.02 -7.42
C ALA A 142 -9.98 15.91 -6.30
N PRO A 143 -10.84 16.37 -5.38
CA PRO A 143 -10.50 17.43 -4.43
C PRO A 143 -9.63 16.95 -3.26
N PHE A 144 -9.20 15.71 -3.26
CA PHE A 144 -8.30 15.18 -2.24
C PHE A 144 -6.92 14.91 -2.80
N THR A 145 -5.91 15.10 -1.98
CA THR A 145 -4.58 14.52 -2.15
C THR A 145 -4.37 13.40 -1.15
N SER A 146 -3.55 12.43 -1.50
CA SER A 146 -3.18 11.31 -0.65
C SER A 146 -1.79 10.82 -1.03
N ALA A 147 -1.34 9.73 -0.44
CA ALA A 147 -0.11 9.07 -0.85
C ALA A 147 -0.27 7.56 -0.91
N MET A 148 0.45 6.96 -1.84
CA MET A 148 0.72 5.55 -1.91
C MET A 148 2.23 5.36 -2.09
N VAL A 149 2.83 4.53 -1.23
CA VAL A 149 4.21 4.10 -1.37
C VAL A 149 4.26 2.62 -1.75
N GLN A 150 5.23 2.25 -2.57
CA GLN A 150 5.33 0.90 -3.12
C GLN A 150 6.80 0.53 -3.31
N THR A 151 7.10 -0.77 -3.37
CA THR A 151 8.47 -1.26 -3.60
C THR A 151 8.89 -1.22 -5.07
N ARG A 152 8.45 -0.19 -5.79
CA ARG A 152 8.79 0.12 -7.19
C ARG A 152 8.70 1.63 -7.42
N ASP A 153 9.28 2.10 -8.50
CA ASP A 153 9.13 3.46 -9.03
C ASP A 153 9.14 3.45 -10.57
N ASN A 154 9.25 4.62 -11.18
CA ASN A 154 9.32 4.77 -12.63
C ASN A 154 10.61 4.18 -13.26
N LYS A 155 11.61 3.83 -12.44
CA LYS A 155 12.86 3.19 -12.88
C LYS A 155 12.80 1.66 -12.79
N GLY A 156 11.80 1.11 -12.10
CA GLY A 156 11.59 -0.32 -11.97
C GLY A 156 11.24 -0.79 -10.57
N ILE A 157 11.35 -2.10 -10.40
CA ILE A 157 11.09 -2.78 -9.14
C ILE A 157 12.33 -2.62 -8.24
N LYS A 158 12.13 -2.10 -7.04
CA LYS A 158 13.15 -1.98 -5.99
C LYS A 158 13.25 -3.26 -5.18
N TYR A 159 12.10 -3.86 -4.90
CA TYR A 159 12.02 -5.10 -4.15
C TYR A 159 10.80 -5.92 -4.58
N ALA A 160 10.98 -7.24 -4.68
CA ALA A 160 9.93 -8.22 -4.88
C ALA A 160 10.21 -9.49 -4.08
N ALA A 161 9.16 -10.08 -3.51
CA ALA A 161 9.24 -11.42 -2.91
C ALA A 161 8.88 -12.49 -3.96
N TYR A 162 9.53 -13.62 -3.87
CA TYR A 162 9.31 -14.76 -4.75
C TYR A 162 9.09 -16.04 -3.93
N GLY A 163 8.19 -16.89 -4.40
CA GLY A 163 7.81 -18.12 -3.70
C GLY A 163 6.96 -17.83 -2.49
N ASP A 164 7.00 -18.72 -1.51
CA ASP A 164 6.25 -18.57 -0.27
C ASP A 164 6.96 -17.59 0.65
N PHE A 165 6.22 -16.64 1.21
CA PHE A 165 6.75 -15.64 2.14
C PHE A 165 5.72 -15.28 3.21
N TYR A 166 6.19 -14.76 4.30
CA TYR A 166 5.40 -14.12 5.35
C TYR A 166 5.64 -12.61 5.29
N ALA A 167 4.56 -11.84 5.34
CA ALA A 167 4.63 -10.38 5.38
C ALA A 167 3.78 -9.84 6.54
N GLU A 168 4.32 -8.89 7.28
CA GLU A 168 3.62 -8.21 8.36
C GLU A 168 3.86 -6.71 8.30
N ALA A 169 2.88 -5.93 8.77
CA ALA A 169 3.01 -4.51 8.99
C ALA A 169 2.20 -4.10 10.22
N ARG A 170 2.79 -3.24 11.05
CA ARG A 170 2.05 -2.58 12.14
C ARG A 170 1.41 -1.31 11.58
N ILE A 171 0.09 -1.26 11.54
CA ILE A 171 -0.65 -0.18 10.88
C ILE A 171 -1.64 0.44 11.86
N LYS A 172 -1.69 1.77 11.89
CA LYS A 172 -2.78 2.53 12.49
C LYS A 172 -3.67 3.04 11.36
N LEU A 173 -4.86 2.48 11.28
CA LEU A 173 -5.84 2.87 10.25
C LEU A 173 -6.45 4.24 10.57
N PRO A 174 -6.76 5.08 9.56
CA PRO A 174 -7.50 6.31 9.76
C PRO A 174 -8.96 6.01 10.12
N ASN A 175 -9.55 6.87 10.95
CA ASN A 175 -10.97 6.85 11.27
C ASN A 175 -11.64 8.07 10.60
N ALA A 176 -11.67 8.08 9.28
CA ALA A 176 -12.26 9.17 8.50
C ALA A 176 -13.26 8.60 7.49
N VAL A 177 -14.48 9.17 7.48
CA VAL A 177 -15.51 8.81 6.50
C VAL A 177 -14.94 8.94 5.08
N ALA A 178 -15.25 7.98 4.22
CA ALA A 178 -14.76 7.85 2.84
C ALA A 178 -13.26 7.57 2.69
N SER A 179 -12.51 7.28 3.76
CA SER A 179 -11.17 6.73 3.62
C SER A 179 -11.21 5.23 3.25
N TRP A 180 -10.21 4.82 2.47
CA TRP A 180 -10.00 3.43 2.07
C TRP A 180 -8.52 3.11 2.17
N PRO A 181 -8.01 2.93 3.38
CA PRO A 181 -6.62 2.53 3.59
C PRO A 181 -6.44 1.05 3.28
N ALA A 182 -5.29 0.71 2.68
CA ALA A 182 -4.95 -0.66 2.33
C ALA A 182 -3.46 -0.97 2.56
N PHE A 183 -3.18 -2.23 2.89
CA PHE A 183 -1.87 -2.84 2.77
C PHE A 183 -2.01 -4.08 1.88
N TRP A 184 -1.36 -4.05 0.74
CA TRP A 184 -1.60 -4.99 -0.34
C TRP A 184 -0.34 -5.24 -1.18
N MET A 185 -0.39 -6.27 -2.00
CA MET A 185 0.67 -6.70 -2.89
C MET A 185 0.11 -6.98 -4.27
N THR A 186 0.89 -6.69 -5.31
CA THR A 186 0.53 -7.01 -6.68
C THR A 186 1.64 -7.78 -7.37
N GLY A 187 1.27 -8.66 -8.29
CA GLY A 187 2.23 -9.40 -9.10
C GLY A 187 3.02 -8.49 -10.01
N ILE A 188 4.24 -8.91 -10.33
CA ILE A 188 5.19 -8.18 -11.18
C ILE A 188 5.13 -8.62 -12.64
N ALA A 189 4.27 -9.61 -12.98
CA ALA A 189 4.12 -10.05 -14.36
C ALA A 189 3.62 -8.92 -15.26
N PRO A 190 4.05 -8.86 -16.54
CA PRO A 190 3.61 -7.84 -17.48
C PRO A 190 2.18 -8.13 -17.98
N ALA A 191 1.25 -8.21 -17.07
CA ALA A 191 -0.16 -8.46 -17.33
C ALA A 191 -1.00 -7.36 -16.69
N SER A 192 -2.22 -7.15 -17.15
CA SER A 192 -3.16 -6.21 -16.54
C SER A 192 -3.89 -6.87 -15.37
N PHE A 193 -4.43 -6.05 -14.47
CA PHE A 193 -5.37 -6.51 -13.44
C PHE A 193 -6.57 -7.24 -14.04
N PRO A 194 -6.99 -8.39 -13.48
CA PRO A 194 -6.42 -9.10 -12.31
C PRO A 194 -5.41 -10.19 -12.70
N ALA A 195 -4.95 -10.25 -13.95
CA ALA A 195 -4.12 -11.35 -14.47
C ALA A 195 -2.72 -11.39 -13.85
N HIS A 196 -2.18 -10.26 -13.39
CA HIS A 196 -0.91 -10.24 -12.66
C HIS A 196 -1.03 -10.72 -11.21
N GLY A 197 -2.27 -10.88 -10.71
CA GLY A 197 -2.55 -11.25 -9.33
C GLY A 197 -2.44 -10.07 -8.36
N GLU A 198 -3.28 -10.10 -7.31
CA GLU A 198 -3.25 -9.12 -6.21
C GLU A 198 -3.64 -9.80 -4.90
N ILE A 199 -2.98 -9.46 -3.82
CA ILE A 199 -3.28 -9.93 -2.47
C ILE A 199 -3.45 -8.70 -1.59
N ASP A 200 -4.66 -8.49 -1.10
CA ASP A 200 -4.95 -7.46 -0.12
C ASP A 200 -4.87 -8.06 1.27
N VAL A 201 -3.81 -7.73 2.00
CA VAL A 201 -3.62 -8.21 3.38
C VAL A 201 -4.64 -7.55 4.29
N VAL A 202 -4.89 -6.26 4.09
CA VAL A 202 -5.96 -5.52 4.75
C VAL A 202 -6.46 -4.39 3.88
N GLU A 203 -7.78 -4.26 3.81
CA GLU A 203 -8.50 -3.09 3.36
C GLU A 203 -9.50 -2.69 4.44
N ALA A 204 -9.63 -1.40 4.70
CA ALA A 204 -10.60 -0.88 5.65
C ALA A 204 -11.50 0.18 5.01
N LYS A 205 -12.67 0.35 5.58
CA LYS A 205 -13.64 1.35 5.13
C LYS A 205 -13.86 2.36 6.25
N GLY A 206 -13.48 3.61 6.03
CA GLY A 206 -13.53 4.63 7.07
C GLY A 206 -14.94 4.96 7.57
N TRP A 207 -15.99 4.55 6.85
CA TRP A 207 -17.38 4.67 7.32
C TRP A 207 -17.83 3.50 8.22
N ASP A 208 -17.03 2.43 8.29
CA ASP A 208 -17.25 1.30 9.18
C ASP A 208 -15.93 0.90 9.86
N PRO A 209 -15.62 1.49 11.02
CA PRO A 209 -14.34 1.26 11.69
C PRO A 209 -14.16 -0.17 12.21
N ASN A 210 -15.23 -0.96 12.22
CA ASN A 210 -15.18 -2.37 12.62
C ASN A 210 -15.05 -3.32 11.43
N PHE A 211 -15.04 -2.80 10.20
CA PHE A 211 -14.94 -3.60 8.99
C PHE A 211 -13.50 -3.65 8.49
N LEU A 212 -12.96 -4.85 8.40
CA LEU A 212 -11.70 -5.16 7.72
C LEU A 212 -11.97 -6.30 6.73
N GLN A 213 -11.38 -6.21 5.57
CA GLN A 213 -11.42 -7.29 4.59
C GLN A 213 -10.02 -7.63 4.10
N ALA A 214 -9.85 -8.89 3.69
CA ALA A 214 -8.71 -9.38 2.94
C ALA A 214 -9.22 -9.99 1.64
N ASN A 215 -8.49 -9.80 0.54
CA ASN A 215 -8.90 -10.28 -0.77
C ASN A 215 -7.74 -10.94 -1.51
N VAL A 216 -8.09 -11.79 -2.48
CA VAL A 216 -7.17 -12.28 -3.50
C VAL A 216 -7.83 -12.10 -4.86
N HIS A 217 -7.20 -11.33 -5.74
CA HIS A 217 -7.65 -11.12 -7.10
C HIS A 217 -6.78 -11.91 -8.06
N THR A 218 -7.41 -12.82 -8.79
CA THR A 218 -6.76 -13.64 -9.80
C THR A 218 -7.64 -13.69 -11.06
N PRO A 219 -7.09 -14.03 -12.24
CA PRO A 219 -7.93 -14.33 -13.37
C PRO A 219 -8.90 -15.45 -12.99
N ARG A 220 -10.17 -15.31 -13.30
CA ARG A 220 -11.07 -16.45 -13.22
C ARG A 220 -10.54 -17.52 -14.17
N VAL A 221 -10.07 -18.63 -13.63
CA VAL A 221 -9.81 -19.84 -14.41
C VAL A 221 -11.16 -20.26 -14.96
N GLY A 222 -11.29 -20.28 -16.25
CA GLY A 222 -12.50 -20.28 -17.04
C GLY A 222 -13.69 -21.00 -16.43
N ASN A 223 -14.82 -20.35 -16.54
CA ASN A 223 -16.04 -21.10 -16.81
C ASN A 223 -15.93 -21.52 -18.30
N PRO A 224 -15.97 -22.83 -18.62
CA PRO A 224 -15.96 -23.30 -20.00
C PRO A 224 -17.19 -22.78 -20.75
#